data_2844d239a93eb616b1255a2cb65895a1
#
_entry.id   2844d239a93eb616b1255a2cb65895a1
#
_cell.length_a   1.000
_cell.length_b   1.000
_cell.length_c   1.000
_cell.angle_alpha   90.00
_cell.angle_beta   90.00
_cell.angle_gamma   90.00
#
_symmetry.space_group_name_H-M   'P 1'
#
loop_
_entity.id
_entity.type
_entity.pdbx_description
1 polymer ?
#
loop_
_entity_poly.entity_id
_entity_poly.type
_entity_poly.pdbx_seq_one_letter_code
_entity_poly.pdbx_strand_id
1 'polypeptide(L)'
;MMNHAIGRMRYLGIDIIHTARTFAVYRHMFYDNRSEADVLASLKGKQVVDVACGLTPYAPDSMFQACHRAGVSFYGVDPVLAEPRAPGLRDRAMSRWTGGSGRFLRSPPGMERALGDVAQDMPFEDQSVDEILCAYLLWVWLDDEALLAEVFREMHRVLKPGGIVRLFPLPRWNSVSRSTAALSDVLSLFDVSQEFVLGGYRARSMSAMRTSLVRR
;
A
#
# COMPACT_ATOMS: atom_id res chain seq x y z
N MET A 1 0.19 9.22 -22.87
CA MET A 1 0.73 7.88 -23.23
C MET A 1 1.71 7.49 -22.15
N MET A 2 1.24 6.87 -21.07
CA MET A 2 2.11 6.39 -19.98
C MET A 2 2.24 4.88 -20.09
N ASN A 3 3.21 4.42 -20.88
CA ASN A 3 3.65 3.03 -20.94
C ASN A 3 5.01 2.93 -20.24
N HIS A 4 5.08 3.25 -18.96
CA HIS A 4 6.33 3.13 -18.23
C HIS A 4 6.25 2.03 -17.18
N ALA A 5 7.00 0.99 -17.47
CA ALA A 5 7.69 0.07 -16.57
C ALA A 5 6.96 -0.26 -15.24
N ILE A 6 5.69 -0.66 -15.34
CA ILE A 6 5.13 -1.47 -14.27
C ILE A 6 5.88 -2.79 -14.33
N GLY A 7 6.79 -3.01 -13.39
CA GLY A 7 7.52 -4.26 -13.26
C GLY A 7 6.51 -5.41 -13.24
N ARG A 8 6.59 -6.30 -14.22
CA ARG A 8 5.67 -7.44 -14.33
C ARG A 8 6.25 -8.57 -13.51
N MET A 9 5.75 -8.77 -12.30
CA MET A 9 6.06 -9.99 -11.59
C MET A 9 5.33 -11.15 -12.29
N ARG A 10 6.09 -11.91 -13.11
CA ARG A 10 5.60 -13.14 -13.74
C ARG A 10 5.90 -14.32 -12.83
N TYR A 11 4.87 -14.94 -12.30
CA TYR A 11 5.00 -16.25 -11.66
C TYR A 11 4.35 -17.30 -12.58
N LEU A 12 5.13 -18.25 -13.07
CA LEU A 12 4.68 -19.28 -14.04
C LEU A 12 4.03 -18.69 -15.30
N GLY A 13 4.54 -17.57 -15.81
CA GLY A 13 4.00 -16.93 -17.01
C GLY A 13 2.72 -16.11 -16.79
N ILE A 14 2.26 -15.97 -15.55
CA ILE A 14 1.04 -15.21 -15.18
C ILE A 14 1.46 -13.87 -14.57
N ASP A 15 0.98 -12.78 -15.16
CA ASP A 15 1.15 -11.44 -14.59
C ASP A 15 0.28 -11.31 -13.32
N ILE A 16 0.92 -11.10 -12.17
CA ILE A 16 0.22 -10.83 -10.89
C ILE A 16 0.10 -9.31 -10.77
N ILE A 17 -0.99 -8.75 -11.28
CA ILE A 17 -1.14 -7.30 -11.36
C ILE A 17 -1.98 -6.74 -10.20
N HIS A 18 -2.96 -7.49 -9.69
CA HIS A 18 -3.89 -6.98 -8.69
C HIS A 18 -4.14 -8.00 -7.60
N THR A 19 -3.84 -7.62 -6.37
CA THR A 19 -4.12 -8.43 -5.19
C THR A 19 -5.19 -7.76 -4.33
N ALA A 20 -5.93 -8.57 -3.58
CA ALA A 20 -6.79 -8.09 -2.51
C ALA A 20 -6.22 -8.61 -1.19
N ARG A 21 -5.89 -7.71 -0.28
CA ARG A 21 -5.24 -8.04 0.99
C ARG A 21 -6.25 -8.03 2.13
N THR A 22 -6.14 -9.02 3.02
CA THR A 22 -6.96 -9.08 4.23
C THR A 22 -6.44 -8.12 5.29
N PHE A 23 -7.27 -7.79 6.27
CA PHE A 23 -6.86 -7.02 7.44
C PHE A 23 -5.71 -7.72 8.20
N ALA A 24 -5.75 -9.04 8.30
CA ALA A 24 -4.69 -9.82 8.95
C ALA A 24 -3.32 -9.65 8.28
N VAL A 25 -3.28 -9.54 6.93
CA VAL A 25 -2.05 -9.26 6.18
C VAL A 25 -1.52 -7.87 6.52
N TYR A 26 -2.37 -6.83 6.57
CA TYR A 26 -1.96 -5.48 6.94
C TYR A 26 -1.45 -5.40 8.37
N ARG A 27 -2.11 -6.08 9.32
CA ARG A 27 -1.64 -6.17 10.71
C ARG A 27 -0.24 -6.73 10.81
N HIS A 28 0.02 -7.80 10.06
CA HIS A 28 1.34 -8.43 10.03
C HIS A 28 2.39 -7.50 9.41
N MET A 29 2.08 -6.88 8.28
CA MET A 29 3.04 -6.02 7.57
C MET A 29 3.34 -4.71 8.31
N PHE A 30 2.33 -4.08 8.92
CA PHE A 30 2.42 -2.68 9.35
C PHE A 30 2.18 -2.43 10.84
N TYR A 31 1.56 -3.37 11.57
CA TYR A 31 1.04 -3.10 12.92
C TYR A 31 1.41 -4.17 13.95
N ASP A 32 2.54 -4.85 13.79
CA ASP A 32 3.10 -5.82 14.76
C ASP A 32 2.10 -6.89 15.23
N ASN A 33 1.21 -7.33 14.36
CA ASN A 33 0.12 -8.24 14.65
C ASN A 33 -0.80 -7.79 15.81
N ARG A 34 -0.85 -6.49 16.11
CA ARG A 34 -1.81 -5.94 17.07
C ARG A 34 -3.22 -6.39 16.73
N SER A 35 -4.12 -6.41 17.71
CA SER A 35 -5.51 -6.79 17.46
C SER A 35 -6.17 -5.85 16.46
N GLU A 36 -7.21 -6.32 15.76
CA GLU A 36 -7.98 -5.47 14.83
C GLU A 36 -8.54 -4.24 15.55
N ALA A 37 -9.07 -4.44 16.75
CA ALA A 37 -9.62 -3.36 17.57
C ALA A 37 -8.56 -2.29 17.92
N ASP A 38 -7.35 -2.71 18.31
CA ASP A 38 -6.27 -1.78 18.65
C ASP A 38 -5.80 -0.99 17.44
N VAL A 39 -5.71 -1.64 16.25
CA VAL A 39 -5.33 -0.95 15.01
C VAL A 39 -6.41 0.07 14.67
N LEU A 40 -7.68 -0.32 14.62
CA LEU A 40 -8.78 0.59 14.32
C LEU A 40 -8.85 1.76 15.29
N ALA A 41 -8.65 1.50 16.60
CA ALA A 41 -8.59 2.54 17.62
C ALA A 41 -7.44 3.53 17.38
N SER A 42 -6.27 3.04 16.94
CA SER A 42 -5.10 3.89 16.66
C SER A 42 -5.25 4.76 15.39
N LEU A 43 -6.17 4.39 14.51
CA LEU A 43 -6.46 5.11 13.26
C LEU A 43 -7.66 6.05 13.37
N LYS A 44 -8.39 5.99 14.48
CA LYS A 44 -9.56 6.85 14.68
C LYS A 44 -9.16 8.33 14.67
N GLY A 45 -9.87 9.12 13.87
CA GLY A 45 -9.59 10.55 13.68
C GLY A 45 -8.44 10.87 12.73
N LYS A 46 -7.77 9.85 12.16
CA LYS A 46 -6.73 10.01 11.15
C LYS A 46 -7.27 9.85 9.74
N GLN A 47 -6.63 10.51 8.79
CA GLN A 47 -6.76 10.24 7.36
C GLN A 47 -5.64 9.30 6.93
N VAL A 48 -6.03 8.10 6.47
CA VAL A 48 -5.11 7.03 6.08
C VAL A 48 -5.29 6.72 4.60
N VAL A 49 -4.17 6.55 3.89
CA VAL A 49 -4.18 6.23 2.46
C VAL A 49 -3.40 4.94 2.20
N ASP A 50 -4.02 3.99 1.51
CA ASP A 50 -3.39 2.75 1.04
C ASP A 50 -3.05 2.89 -0.45
N VAL A 51 -1.77 3.12 -0.74
CA VAL A 51 -1.26 3.31 -2.10
C VAL A 51 -0.94 1.95 -2.73
N ALA A 52 -1.35 1.76 -3.96
CA ALA A 52 -1.34 0.48 -4.68
C ALA A 52 -2.14 -0.61 -3.94
N CYS A 53 -3.35 -0.22 -3.54
CA CYS A 53 -4.25 -1.10 -2.79
C CYS A 53 -4.82 -2.25 -3.63
N GLY A 54 -4.75 -2.18 -4.96
CA GLY A 54 -5.31 -3.16 -5.86
C GLY A 54 -6.83 -3.31 -5.68
N LEU A 55 -7.28 -4.55 -5.62
CA LEU A 55 -8.70 -4.89 -5.41
C LEU A 55 -9.08 -5.02 -3.92
N THR A 56 -8.26 -4.50 -3.02
CA THR A 56 -8.51 -4.53 -1.57
C THR A 56 -9.87 -3.94 -1.16
N PRO A 57 -10.37 -2.84 -1.77
CA PRO A 57 -11.71 -2.31 -1.45
C PRO A 57 -12.85 -3.30 -1.69
N TYR A 58 -12.69 -4.23 -2.62
CA TYR A 58 -13.72 -5.23 -2.92
C TYR A 58 -13.71 -6.44 -1.97
N ALA A 59 -12.67 -6.66 -1.18
CA ALA A 59 -12.56 -7.81 -0.30
C ALA A 59 -13.27 -7.55 1.06
N PRO A 60 -14.25 -8.39 1.46
CA PRO A 60 -15.05 -8.14 2.68
C PRO A 60 -14.22 -8.22 3.98
N ASP A 61 -13.12 -8.94 3.96
CA ASP A 61 -12.18 -9.16 5.05
C ASP A 61 -10.95 -8.23 5.00
N SER A 62 -11.02 -7.17 4.18
CA SER A 62 -9.95 -6.20 4.01
C SER A 62 -9.92 -5.15 5.12
N MET A 63 -8.76 -4.52 5.28
CA MET A 63 -8.61 -3.35 6.14
C MET A 63 -9.49 -2.18 5.68
N PHE A 64 -9.63 -1.96 4.37
CA PHE A 64 -10.51 -0.94 3.80
C PHE A 64 -11.94 -1.08 4.33
N GLN A 65 -12.51 -2.29 4.23
CA GLN A 65 -13.87 -2.56 4.67
C GLN A 65 -14.03 -2.50 6.20
N ALA A 66 -13.02 -2.93 6.95
CA ALA A 66 -13.03 -2.82 8.42
C ALA A 66 -12.97 -1.36 8.86
N CYS A 67 -12.12 -0.55 8.26
CA CYS A 67 -12.01 0.89 8.51
C CYS A 67 -13.32 1.62 8.15
N HIS A 68 -13.93 1.29 7.01
CA HIS A 68 -15.23 1.86 6.63
C HIS A 68 -16.30 1.59 7.70
N ARG A 69 -16.43 0.33 8.15
CA ARG A 69 -17.38 -0.04 9.23
C ARG A 69 -17.11 0.66 10.56
N ALA A 70 -15.84 0.94 10.85
CA ALA A 70 -15.41 1.61 12.09
C ALA A 70 -15.46 3.14 12.01
N GLY A 71 -15.84 3.72 10.85
CA GLY A 71 -15.86 5.16 10.64
C GLY A 71 -14.48 5.82 10.56
N VAL A 72 -13.43 5.03 10.23
CA VAL A 72 -12.07 5.54 9.97
C VAL A 72 -12.00 6.13 8.56
N SER A 73 -11.37 7.28 8.40
CA SER A 73 -11.13 7.91 7.08
C SER A 73 -9.99 7.18 6.37
N PHE A 74 -10.31 6.06 5.73
CA PHE A 74 -9.37 5.20 5.01
C PHE A 74 -9.66 5.25 3.51
N TYR A 75 -8.65 5.55 2.71
CA TYR A 75 -8.73 5.68 1.26
C TYR A 75 -7.84 4.63 0.59
N GLY A 76 -8.31 4.05 -0.51
CA GLY A 76 -7.51 3.21 -1.38
C GLY A 76 -7.17 3.96 -2.67
N VAL A 77 -5.91 3.98 -3.08
CA VAL A 77 -5.45 4.60 -4.32
C VAL A 77 -4.79 3.54 -5.19
N ASP A 78 -5.36 3.28 -6.37
CA ASP A 78 -4.79 2.36 -7.35
C ASP A 78 -5.41 2.61 -8.72
N PRO A 79 -4.65 2.72 -9.81
CA PRO A 79 -5.19 2.93 -11.16
C PRO A 79 -6.23 1.89 -11.60
N VAL A 80 -6.20 0.68 -11.05
CA VAL A 80 -7.21 -0.36 -11.35
C VAL A 80 -8.62 0.04 -10.93
N LEU A 81 -8.75 0.98 -10.02
CA LEU A 81 -10.04 1.46 -9.50
C LEU A 81 -10.69 2.54 -10.39
N ALA A 82 -9.94 3.11 -11.36
CA ALA A 82 -10.47 4.07 -12.32
C ALA A 82 -11.57 3.45 -13.21
N GLU A 83 -11.44 2.17 -13.51
CA GLU A 83 -12.43 1.42 -14.28
C GLU A 83 -12.99 0.29 -13.42
N PRO A 84 -14.08 0.54 -12.67
CA PRO A 84 -14.69 -0.47 -11.81
C PRO A 84 -15.08 -1.70 -12.61
N ARG A 85 -14.48 -2.83 -12.29
CA ARG A 85 -14.80 -4.12 -12.89
C ARG A 85 -15.15 -5.14 -11.82
N ALA A 86 -16.06 -6.03 -12.13
CA ALA A 86 -16.34 -7.17 -11.25
C ALA A 86 -15.09 -8.09 -11.18
N PRO A 87 -14.57 -8.40 -9.98
CA PRO A 87 -13.45 -9.33 -9.83
C PRO A 87 -13.80 -10.73 -10.40
N GLY A 88 -12.97 -11.21 -11.32
CA GLY A 88 -13.16 -12.47 -12.02
C GLY A 88 -12.62 -13.68 -11.25
N LEU A 89 -12.65 -14.86 -11.89
CA LEU A 89 -12.14 -16.11 -11.31
C LEU A 89 -10.65 -16.04 -11.00
N ARG A 90 -9.87 -15.37 -11.87
CA ARG A 90 -8.44 -15.16 -11.67
C ARG A 90 -8.16 -14.33 -10.41
N ASP A 91 -8.89 -13.23 -10.21
CA ASP A 91 -8.75 -12.38 -9.02
C ASP A 91 -9.08 -13.16 -7.74
N ARG A 92 -10.09 -14.02 -7.79
CA ARG A 92 -10.46 -14.90 -6.66
C ARG A 92 -9.37 -15.92 -6.33
N ALA A 93 -8.79 -16.54 -7.35
CA ALA A 93 -7.71 -17.50 -7.18
C ALA A 93 -6.45 -16.81 -6.61
N MET A 94 -6.10 -15.63 -7.13
CA MET A 94 -4.99 -14.83 -6.65
C MET A 94 -5.19 -14.35 -5.22
N SER A 95 -6.38 -13.87 -4.87
CA SER A 95 -6.71 -13.49 -3.49
C SER A 95 -6.50 -14.66 -2.53
N ARG A 96 -6.99 -15.86 -2.86
CA ARG A 96 -6.76 -17.06 -2.02
C ARG A 96 -5.27 -17.41 -1.92
N TRP A 97 -4.56 -17.31 -3.01
CA TRP A 97 -3.12 -17.61 -3.04
C TRP A 97 -2.30 -16.64 -2.19
N THR A 98 -2.68 -15.37 -2.16
CA THR A 98 -2.02 -14.32 -1.36
C THR A 98 -2.55 -14.23 0.08
N GLY A 99 -3.41 -15.16 0.51
CA GLY A 99 -3.90 -15.24 1.89
C GLY A 99 -5.27 -14.63 2.14
N GLY A 100 -5.94 -14.12 1.10
CA GLY A 100 -7.32 -13.65 1.18
C GLY A 100 -8.36 -14.78 1.12
N SER A 101 -9.63 -14.42 1.34
CA SER A 101 -10.74 -15.37 1.29
C SER A 101 -11.11 -15.80 -0.15
N GLY A 102 -10.67 -15.04 -1.15
CA GLY A 102 -11.12 -15.17 -2.55
C GLY A 102 -12.56 -14.74 -2.75
N ARG A 103 -13.13 -14.05 -1.75
CA ARG A 103 -14.49 -13.47 -1.84
C ARG A 103 -14.37 -12.01 -2.21
N PHE A 104 -15.30 -11.55 -3.06
CA PHE A 104 -15.39 -10.15 -3.43
C PHE A 104 -16.86 -9.71 -3.37
N LEU A 105 -17.06 -8.51 -2.86
CA LEU A 105 -18.34 -7.83 -2.85
C LEU A 105 -18.65 -7.34 -4.27
N ARG A 106 -19.89 -7.44 -4.71
CA ARG A 106 -20.34 -6.89 -6.01
C ARG A 106 -20.43 -5.37 -5.97
N SER A 107 -20.93 -4.84 -4.86
CA SER A 107 -21.09 -3.41 -4.60
C SER A 107 -20.56 -3.14 -3.19
N PRO A 108 -19.25 -3.01 -3.03
CA PRO A 108 -18.67 -2.75 -1.71
C PRO A 108 -19.09 -1.36 -1.21
N PRO A 109 -19.38 -1.20 0.07
CA PRO A 109 -19.58 0.12 0.66
C PRO A 109 -18.27 0.90 0.71
N GLY A 110 -18.35 2.23 0.74
CA GLY A 110 -17.19 3.12 0.86
C GLY A 110 -16.42 3.33 -0.44
N MET A 111 -16.98 2.95 -1.61
CA MET A 111 -16.29 3.07 -2.90
C MET A 111 -15.98 4.52 -3.31
N GLU A 112 -16.63 5.50 -2.70
CA GLU A 112 -16.27 6.91 -2.84
C GLU A 112 -14.88 7.25 -2.31
N ARG A 113 -14.28 6.33 -1.55
CA ARG A 113 -12.91 6.42 -1.02
C ARG A 113 -11.94 5.47 -1.74
N ALA A 114 -12.38 4.80 -2.78
CA ALA A 114 -11.56 3.95 -3.64
C ALA A 114 -11.25 4.72 -4.93
N LEU A 115 -10.05 5.31 -5.00
CA LEU A 115 -9.67 6.31 -5.98
C LEU A 115 -8.82 5.69 -7.08
N GLY A 116 -9.18 5.98 -8.32
CA GLY A 116 -8.52 5.45 -9.52
C GLY A 116 -7.28 6.23 -9.95
N ASP A 117 -6.52 6.75 -9.01
CA ASP A 117 -5.40 7.63 -9.24
C ASP A 117 -4.05 6.90 -9.11
N VAL A 118 -2.97 7.59 -9.45
CA VAL A 118 -1.61 7.08 -9.43
C VAL A 118 -0.84 7.58 -8.20
N ALA A 119 0.18 6.82 -7.80
CA ALA A 119 0.95 7.11 -6.58
C ALA A 119 1.73 8.43 -6.63
N GLN A 120 2.05 8.93 -7.82
CA GLN A 120 2.77 10.19 -8.04
C GLN A 120 1.87 11.42 -8.22
N ASP A 121 0.54 11.23 -8.18
CA ASP A 121 -0.45 12.32 -8.29
C ASP A 121 -1.72 11.88 -7.55
N MET A 122 -1.70 12.04 -6.24
CA MET A 122 -2.81 11.63 -5.38
C MET A 122 -3.77 12.79 -5.14
N PRO A 123 -5.11 12.55 -5.18
CA PRO A 123 -6.12 13.60 -5.08
C PRO A 123 -6.34 14.08 -3.63
N PHE A 124 -5.26 14.37 -2.93
CA PHE A 124 -5.29 14.91 -1.56
C PHE A 124 -4.63 16.28 -1.51
N GLU A 125 -5.15 17.13 -0.63
CA GLU A 125 -4.53 18.42 -0.33
C GLU A 125 -3.16 18.24 0.33
N ASP A 126 -2.32 19.27 0.23
CA ASP A 126 -1.04 19.30 0.92
C ASP A 126 -1.23 19.12 2.42
N GLN A 127 -0.39 18.32 3.04
CA GLN A 127 -0.37 18.14 4.50
C GLN A 127 -1.73 17.73 5.09
N SER A 128 -2.51 16.90 4.38
CA SER A 128 -3.83 16.46 4.82
C SER A 128 -3.85 15.02 5.36
N VAL A 129 -2.86 14.19 5.01
CA VAL A 129 -2.80 12.76 5.32
C VAL A 129 -1.96 12.50 6.57
N ASP A 130 -2.43 11.67 7.49
CA ASP A 130 -1.73 11.29 8.70
C ASP A 130 -0.84 10.05 8.49
N GLU A 131 -1.31 9.09 7.69
CA GLU A 131 -0.60 7.84 7.50
C GLU A 131 -0.79 7.30 6.07
N ILE A 132 0.31 6.89 5.43
CA ILE A 132 0.31 6.23 4.12
C ILE A 132 0.79 4.79 4.31
N LEU A 133 0.04 3.84 3.77
CA LEU A 133 0.43 2.44 3.64
C LEU A 133 0.79 2.17 2.19
N CYS A 134 1.89 1.47 1.94
CA CYS A 134 2.27 1.08 0.60
C CYS A 134 2.91 -0.31 0.63
N ALA A 135 2.19 -1.30 0.11
CA ALA A 135 2.62 -2.68 0.09
C ALA A 135 2.88 -3.17 -1.33
N TYR A 136 4.08 -3.74 -1.54
CA TYR A 136 4.47 -4.41 -2.80
C TYR A 136 4.49 -3.50 -4.05
N LEU A 137 4.58 -2.18 -3.92
CA LEU A 137 4.73 -1.27 -5.05
C LEU A 137 6.20 -0.94 -5.30
N LEU A 138 6.83 -0.26 -4.34
CA LEU A 138 8.16 0.33 -4.51
C LEU A 138 9.23 -0.77 -4.53
N TRP A 139 10.13 -0.71 -5.50
CA TRP A 139 11.15 -1.71 -5.81
C TRP A 139 10.64 -3.14 -6.10
N VAL A 140 9.35 -3.35 -6.14
CA VAL A 140 8.73 -4.62 -6.57
C VAL A 140 8.11 -4.47 -7.96
N TRP A 141 7.31 -3.41 -8.14
CA TRP A 141 6.65 -3.08 -9.41
C TRP A 141 7.19 -1.81 -10.04
N LEU A 142 7.72 -0.93 -9.20
CA LEU A 142 8.25 0.36 -9.55
C LEU A 142 9.70 0.41 -9.09
N ASP A 143 10.64 0.37 -10.03
CA ASP A 143 12.10 0.37 -9.81
C ASP A 143 12.83 1.49 -10.56
N ASP A 144 12.12 2.26 -11.39
CA ASP A 144 12.65 3.47 -12.00
C ASP A 144 12.86 4.56 -10.94
N GLU A 145 14.12 5.01 -10.76
CA GLU A 145 14.48 5.93 -9.69
C GLU A 145 13.88 7.33 -9.85
N ALA A 146 13.65 7.80 -11.06
CA ALA A 146 13.01 9.10 -11.28
C ALA A 146 11.54 9.04 -10.83
N LEU A 147 10.86 7.97 -11.20
CA LEU A 147 9.47 7.74 -10.82
C LEU A 147 9.34 7.44 -9.32
N LEU A 148 10.29 6.72 -8.71
CA LEU A 148 10.37 6.57 -7.25
C LEU A 148 10.48 7.93 -6.56
N ALA A 149 11.34 8.82 -7.06
CA ALA A 149 11.49 10.16 -6.51
C ALA A 149 10.19 10.98 -6.64
N GLU A 150 9.44 10.85 -7.73
CA GLU A 150 8.13 11.49 -7.89
C GLU A 150 7.13 10.98 -6.86
N VAL A 151 7.03 9.66 -6.69
CA VAL A 151 6.14 9.05 -5.68
C VAL A 151 6.49 9.52 -4.26
N PHE A 152 7.78 9.56 -3.89
CA PHE A 152 8.16 10.04 -2.56
C PHE A 152 7.93 11.54 -2.36
N ARG A 153 8.09 12.36 -3.42
CA ARG A 153 7.71 13.79 -3.33
C ARG A 153 6.23 13.95 -3.10
N GLU A 154 5.43 13.16 -3.80
CA GLU A 154 3.98 13.19 -3.65
C GLU A 154 3.54 12.69 -2.26
N MET A 155 4.12 11.59 -1.76
CA MET A 155 3.90 11.14 -0.39
C MET A 155 4.28 12.22 0.63
N HIS A 156 5.43 12.90 0.41
CA HIS A 156 5.83 14.02 1.27
C HIS A 156 4.86 15.20 1.17
N ARG A 157 4.37 15.56 -0.02
CA ARG A 157 3.44 16.67 -0.22
C ARG A 157 2.16 16.47 0.60
N VAL A 158 1.55 15.29 0.48
CA VAL A 158 0.24 15.02 1.10
C VAL A 158 0.33 14.72 2.59
N LEU A 159 1.46 14.22 3.11
CA LEU A 159 1.61 13.93 4.54
C LEU A 159 1.64 15.21 5.38
N LYS A 160 1.01 15.18 6.54
CA LYS A 160 1.19 16.18 7.60
C LYS A 160 2.62 16.16 8.13
N PRO A 161 3.14 17.26 8.70
CA PRO A 161 4.36 17.20 9.51
C PRO A 161 4.23 16.14 10.61
N GLY A 162 5.22 15.26 10.74
CA GLY A 162 5.16 14.11 11.64
C GLY A 162 4.27 12.93 11.14
N GLY A 163 3.63 13.06 9.99
CA GLY A 163 2.91 11.96 9.34
C GLY A 163 3.86 10.84 8.91
N ILE A 164 3.34 9.63 8.76
CA ILE A 164 4.15 8.43 8.55
C ILE A 164 3.80 7.69 7.26
N VAL A 165 4.82 7.29 6.49
CA VAL A 165 4.67 6.27 5.43
C VAL A 165 5.15 4.93 5.98
N ARG A 166 4.35 3.87 5.79
CA ARG A 166 4.74 2.49 6.08
C ARG A 166 4.87 1.71 4.79
N LEU A 167 6.07 1.20 4.53
CA LEU A 167 6.43 0.47 3.32
C LEU A 167 6.70 -1.00 3.62
N PHE A 168 6.22 -1.90 2.77
CA PHE A 168 6.49 -3.33 2.86
C PHE A 168 6.33 -4.03 1.49
N PRO A 169 7.22 -4.95 1.07
CA PRO A 169 8.59 -5.11 1.56
C PRO A 169 9.50 -4.02 0.99
N LEU A 170 10.57 -3.70 1.70
CA LEU A 170 11.60 -2.82 1.17
C LEU A 170 12.97 -3.51 1.25
N PRO A 171 13.90 -3.26 0.32
CA PRO A 171 15.31 -3.61 0.48
C PRO A 171 15.91 -2.97 1.73
N ARG A 172 17.06 -3.45 2.18
CA ARG A 172 17.78 -2.78 3.25
C ARG A 172 18.08 -1.34 2.84
N TRP A 173 17.81 -0.40 3.74
CA TRP A 173 17.95 1.03 3.48
C TRP A 173 19.31 1.44 2.91
N ASN A 174 20.39 0.82 3.41
CA ASN A 174 21.74 1.08 2.90
C ASN A 174 21.92 0.71 1.41
N SER A 175 21.08 -0.15 0.87
CA SER A 175 21.07 -0.47 -0.56
C SER A 175 20.30 0.57 -1.36
N VAL A 176 19.30 1.20 -0.75
CA VAL A 176 18.44 2.24 -1.34
C VAL A 176 19.13 3.61 -1.30
N SER A 177 19.85 3.92 -0.22
CA SER A 177 20.51 5.23 -0.01
C SER A 177 21.70 5.50 -0.94
N ARG A 178 22.10 4.55 -1.77
CA ARG A 178 23.12 4.73 -2.83
C ARG A 178 22.50 5.09 -4.19
N SER A 179 21.26 5.50 -4.19
CA SER A 179 20.46 5.89 -5.34
C SER A 179 20.94 7.20 -5.97
N THR A 180 20.31 7.58 -7.08
CA THR A 180 20.54 8.88 -7.74
C THR A 180 20.35 10.04 -6.76
N ALA A 181 20.98 11.19 -7.04
CA ALA A 181 20.85 12.38 -6.23
C ALA A 181 19.38 12.77 -6.01
N ALA A 182 18.54 12.70 -7.06
CA ALA A 182 17.13 13.07 -6.99
C ALA A 182 16.31 12.24 -5.99
N LEU A 183 16.57 10.93 -5.90
CA LEU A 183 15.90 10.07 -4.92
C LEU A 183 16.50 10.29 -3.53
N SER A 184 17.82 10.42 -3.42
CA SER A 184 18.50 10.72 -2.15
C SER A 184 18.00 12.02 -1.52
N ASP A 185 17.82 13.08 -2.32
CA ASP A 185 17.36 14.39 -1.85
C ASP A 185 15.95 14.28 -1.24
N VAL A 186 15.02 13.64 -1.95
CA VAL A 186 13.65 13.51 -1.43
C VAL A 186 13.58 12.58 -0.21
N LEU A 187 14.37 11.51 -0.16
CA LEU A 187 14.42 10.62 1.00
C LEU A 187 15.02 11.31 2.24
N SER A 188 15.86 12.32 2.06
CA SER A 188 16.39 13.13 3.16
C SER A 188 15.34 13.95 3.91
N LEU A 189 14.14 14.11 3.33
CA LEU A 189 13.01 14.80 3.95
C LEU A 189 12.29 13.95 5.02
N PHE A 190 12.73 12.70 5.20
CA PHE A 190 12.13 11.76 6.13
C PHE A 190 13.14 11.25 7.16
N ASP A 191 12.65 11.00 8.37
CA ASP A 191 13.35 10.16 9.33
C ASP A 191 12.98 8.69 9.08
N VAL A 192 14.00 7.84 8.95
CA VAL A 192 13.83 6.46 8.46
C VAL A 192 14.09 5.48 9.57
N SER A 193 13.18 4.51 9.75
CA SER A 193 13.40 3.32 10.59
C SER A 193 13.06 2.04 9.83
N GLN A 194 13.81 0.98 10.07
CA GLN A 194 13.56 -0.33 9.46
C GLN A 194 13.52 -1.42 10.52
N GLU A 195 12.59 -2.33 10.33
CA GLU A 195 12.43 -3.53 11.15
C GLU A 195 12.32 -4.77 10.27
N PHE A 196 12.89 -5.88 10.75
CA PHE A 196 12.74 -7.16 10.09
C PHE A 196 11.47 -7.85 10.53
N VAL A 197 10.55 -8.07 9.61
CA VAL A 197 9.30 -8.79 9.85
C VAL A 197 9.49 -10.23 9.39
N LEU A 198 9.37 -11.18 10.34
CA LEU A 198 9.40 -12.60 10.02
C LEU A 198 8.17 -13.00 9.21
N GLY A 199 8.38 -13.74 8.13
CA GLY A 199 7.30 -14.33 7.36
C GLY A 199 6.46 -15.26 8.25
N GLY A 200 5.20 -14.95 8.47
CA GLY A 200 4.35 -15.69 9.40
C GLY A 200 2.92 -15.89 8.95
N TYR A 201 2.53 -15.20 7.91
CA TYR A 201 1.18 -15.38 7.40
C TYR A 201 1.17 -16.42 6.29
N ARG A 202 0.85 -17.70 6.66
CA ARG A 202 0.84 -18.87 5.77
C ARG A 202 2.10 -18.95 4.92
N ALA A 203 3.07 -19.69 5.31
CA ALA A 203 4.29 -20.21 4.62
C ALA A 203 4.84 -19.52 3.32
N ARG A 204 4.22 -18.44 2.85
CA ARG A 204 4.48 -17.73 1.59
C ARG A 204 4.72 -16.23 1.76
N SER A 205 4.53 -15.67 2.96
CA SER A 205 4.93 -14.30 3.21
C SER A 205 6.44 -14.28 3.40
N MET A 206 7.13 -13.60 2.51
CA MET A 206 8.57 -13.43 2.61
C MET A 206 8.90 -12.65 3.88
N SER A 207 9.86 -13.15 4.65
CA SER A 207 10.52 -12.33 5.66
C SER A 207 11.17 -11.14 4.97
N ALA A 208 10.83 -9.94 5.37
CA ALA A 208 11.26 -8.73 4.70
C ALA A 208 11.39 -7.56 5.65
N MET A 209 12.03 -6.49 5.19
CA MET A 209 12.11 -5.25 5.94
C MET A 209 10.79 -4.47 5.80
N ARG A 210 10.21 -4.11 6.94
CA ARG A 210 9.24 -3.03 7.05
C ARG A 210 10.02 -1.74 7.24
N THR A 211 9.66 -0.71 6.50
CA THR A 211 10.27 0.61 6.61
C THR A 211 9.23 1.64 6.98
N SER A 212 9.53 2.43 7.98
CA SER A 212 8.71 3.59 8.35
C SER A 212 9.50 4.87 8.04
N LEU A 213 8.85 5.78 7.35
CA LEU A 213 9.37 7.10 6.99
C LEU A 213 8.48 8.14 7.68
N VAL A 214 9.05 8.93 8.59
CA VAL A 214 8.34 10.02 9.26
C VAL A 214 8.72 11.33 8.59
N ARG A 215 7.74 12.09 8.12
CA ARG A 215 7.95 13.41 7.51
C ARG A 215 8.54 14.38 8.56
N ARG A 216 9.68 14.99 8.22
CA ARG A 216 10.31 16.07 9.00
C ARG A 216 9.52 17.36 8.94
#